data_8ac540fff9881205cdb2ced0e2c47750
#
_entry.id   8ac540fff9881205cdb2ced0e2c47750
#
_cell.length_a   1.000
_cell.length_b   1.000
_cell.length_c   1.000
_cell.angle_alpha   90.00
_cell.angle_beta   90.00
_cell.angle_gamma   90.00
#
_symmetry.space_group_name_H-M   'P 1'
#
loop_
_entity.id
_entity.type
_entity.pdbx_description
1 polymer ?
#
loop_
_entity_poly.entity_id
_entity_poly.type
_entity_poly.pdbx_seq_one_letter_code
_entity_poly.pdbx_strand_id
1 'polypeptide(L)'
;MIYKNTNAIIGKNYPVVIVGSGPAGISLALKLEEKKIKTLILEAGSDDYSEKSQEFYKSKIFGDEITDLRSSRLRQFGGTSGLWGGWSKPMENYNLSEWGIQHHELDNYSDQTSKILDINNTFKKSNINKYFNQIEFQYSKVRFNEKFRDHISKSNYIDLLMNAQVLKFSGEESVTKKVEFLFHGQRFKISSAFFVLASGGIENSRILLYTKQQNNLLKNNSSIGMYWMTHPWFLGGYGVLKKKNYLSTSE
;
A
#
# COMPACT_ATOMS: atom_id res chain seq x y z
N MET A 1 16.14 -2.07 -10.60
CA MET A 1 16.54 -3.51 -10.70
C MET A 1 15.96 -4.33 -9.55
N ILE A 2 15.72 -5.63 -9.75
CA ILE A 2 15.20 -6.52 -8.70
C ILE A 2 16.34 -7.38 -8.16
N TYR A 3 16.59 -7.35 -6.86
CA TYR A 3 17.69 -8.04 -6.20
C TYR A 3 17.21 -9.17 -5.28
N LYS A 4 18.00 -10.24 -5.25
CA LYS A 4 17.81 -11.40 -4.38
C LYS A 4 18.96 -11.55 -3.35
N ASN A 5 19.83 -10.56 -3.24
CA ASN A 5 20.91 -10.51 -2.27
C ASN A 5 21.19 -9.06 -1.80
N THR A 6 21.79 -8.93 -0.63
CA THR A 6 22.07 -7.62 -0.01
C THR A 6 23.33 -6.96 -0.55
N ASN A 7 24.28 -7.72 -1.10
CA ASN A 7 25.56 -7.17 -1.57
C ASN A 7 25.38 -6.11 -2.65
N ALA A 8 24.31 -6.26 -3.45
CA ALA A 8 24.01 -5.34 -4.54
C ALA A 8 23.45 -3.98 -4.08
N ILE A 9 23.03 -3.86 -2.82
CA ILE A 9 22.40 -2.64 -2.28
C ILE A 9 23.17 -2.02 -1.12
N ILE A 10 23.86 -2.83 -0.31
CA ILE A 10 24.67 -2.32 0.81
C ILE A 10 25.81 -1.48 0.27
N GLY A 11 26.02 -0.32 0.88
CA GLY A 11 27.04 0.67 0.45
C GLY A 11 26.59 1.61 -0.67
N LYS A 12 25.44 1.38 -1.30
CA LYS A 12 24.85 2.36 -2.23
C LYS A 12 24.15 3.49 -1.48
N ASN A 13 24.16 4.66 -2.07
CA ASN A 13 23.40 5.80 -1.57
C ASN A 13 21.99 5.82 -2.20
N TYR A 14 20.98 5.80 -1.34
CA TYR A 14 19.59 5.94 -1.73
C TYR A 14 18.99 7.17 -1.04
N PRO A 15 18.70 8.26 -1.77
CA PRO A 15 18.00 9.40 -1.20
C PRO A 15 16.67 9.04 -0.56
N VAL A 16 15.98 8.04 -1.11
CA VAL A 16 14.68 7.56 -0.61
C VAL A 16 14.68 6.04 -0.45
N VAL A 17 14.22 5.59 0.71
CA VAL A 17 13.92 4.17 0.98
C VAL A 17 12.43 4.01 1.25
N ILE A 18 11.78 3.15 0.46
CA ILE A 18 10.35 2.83 0.58
C ILE A 18 10.22 1.43 1.20
N VAL A 19 9.38 1.31 2.21
CA VAL A 19 9.07 0.04 2.87
C VAL A 19 7.73 -0.47 2.38
N GLY A 20 7.78 -1.57 1.62
CA GLY A 20 6.62 -2.19 0.98
C GLY A 20 6.51 -1.90 -0.51
N SER A 21 6.30 -2.95 -1.30
CA SER A 21 6.13 -2.93 -2.75
C SER A 21 4.68 -3.08 -3.19
N GLY A 22 3.74 -2.69 -2.35
CA GLY A 22 2.33 -2.60 -2.72
C GLY A 22 2.03 -1.41 -3.64
N PRO A 23 0.75 -1.18 -3.99
CA PRO A 23 0.35 -0.10 -4.89
C PRO A 23 0.91 1.27 -4.52
N ALA A 24 0.90 1.64 -3.24
CA ALA A 24 1.43 2.93 -2.78
C ALA A 24 2.95 3.03 -2.99
N GLY A 25 3.71 2.00 -2.62
CA GLY A 25 5.17 2.01 -2.72
C GLY A 25 5.65 2.03 -4.17
N ILE A 26 5.08 1.19 -5.03
CA ILE A 26 5.44 1.16 -6.45
C ILE A 26 5.04 2.47 -7.15
N SER A 27 3.82 2.98 -6.92
CA SER A 27 3.38 4.24 -7.54
C SER A 27 4.29 5.41 -7.17
N LEU A 28 4.72 5.50 -5.91
CA LEU A 28 5.67 6.52 -5.48
C LEU A 28 7.03 6.33 -6.14
N ALA A 29 7.55 5.09 -6.20
CA ALA A 29 8.83 4.82 -6.83
C ALA A 29 8.85 5.23 -8.31
N LEU A 30 7.77 4.95 -9.06
CA LEU A 30 7.61 5.38 -10.44
C LEU A 30 7.64 6.92 -10.56
N LYS A 31 7.00 7.64 -9.63
CA LYS A 31 7.04 9.10 -9.62
C LYS A 31 8.40 9.68 -9.28
N LEU A 32 9.14 9.04 -8.39
CA LEU A 32 10.52 9.42 -8.07
C LEU A 32 11.47 9.14 -9.24
N GLU A 33 11.24 8.05 -9.98
CA GLU A 33 12.00 7.75 -11.20
C GLU A 33 11.81 8.82 -12.29
N GLU A 34 10.59 9.33 -12.54
CA GLU A 34 10.34 10.45 -13.45
C GLU A 34 11.19 11.69 -13.09
N LYS A 35 11.50 11.85 -11.82
CA LYS A 35 12.37 12.91 -11.30
C LYS A 35 13.85 12.50 -11.19
N LYS A 36 14.22 11.31 -11.67
CA LYS A 36 15.57 10.75 -11.61
C LYS A 36 16.12 10.60 -10.19
N ILE A 37 15.24 10.35 -9.21
CA ILE A 37 15.60 10.13 -7.81
C ILE A 37 15.81 8.63 -7.59
N LYS A 38 17.03 8.24 -7.21
CA LYS A 38 17.38 6.85 -6.90
C LYS A 38 16.63 6.39 -5.64
N THR A 39 15.89 5.30 -5.77
CA THR A 39 15.00 4.79 -4.73
C THR A 39 15.24 3.31 -4.49
N LEU A 40 15.26 2.91 -3.22
CA LEU A 40 15.25 1.50 -2.82
C LEU A 40 13.88 1.14 -2.26
N ILE A 41 13.29 0.05 -2.77
CA ILE A 41 12.11 -0.57 -2.17
C ILE A 41 12.54 -1.80 -1.38
N LEU A 42 12.14 -1.89 -0.11
CA LEU A 42 12.32 -3.07 0.75
C LEU A 42 10.98 -3.80 0.85
N GLU A 43 10.89 -5.00 0.25
CA GLU A 43 9.70 -5.85 0.28
C GLU A 43 9.94 -7.06 1.18
N ALA A 44 9.02 -7.28 2.11
CA ALA A 44 9.13 -8.37 3.09
C ALA A 44 8.82 -9.75 2.48
N GLY A 45 7.97 -9.79 1.46
CA GLY A 45 7.62 -11.00 0.73
C GLY A 45 8.60 -11.35 -0.39
N SER A 46 8.34 -12.49 -1.01
CA SER A 46 9.04 -12.93 -2.21
C SER A 46 8.27 -12.57 -3.47
N ASP A 47 8.77 -13.05 -4.57
CA ASP A 47 8.16 -12.93 -5.90
C ASP A 47 6.85 -13.72 -5.99
N ASP A 48 6.90 -14.95 -5.50
CA ASP A 48 5.77 -15.86 -5.49
C ASP A 48 5.11 -15.92 -4.10
N TYR A 49 3.84 -16.32 -4.08
CA TYR A 49 3.15 -16.59 -2.83
C TYR A 49 3.87 -17.67 -2.01
N SER A 50 3.99 -17.45 -0.73
CA SER A 50 4.58 -18.40 0.21
C SER A 50 3.74 -18.46 1.48
N GLU A 51 3.15 -19.63 1.75
CA GLU A 51 2.39 -19.86 2.97
C GLU A 51 3.21 -19.54 4.22
N LYS A 52 4.48 -20.00 4.24
CA LYS A 52 5.41 -19.70 5.33
C LYS A 52 5.60 -18.19 5.53
N SER A 53 5.66 -17.41 4.44
CA SER A 53 5.75 -15.95 4.51
C SER A 53 4.45 -15.35 5.01
N GLN A 54 3.31 -15.86 4.55
CA GLN A 54 1.97 -15.37 4.89
C GLN A 54 1.62 -15.63 6.38
N GLU A 55 2.12 -16.71 6.99
CA GLU A 55 1.95 -16.99 8.41
C GLU A 55 2.46 -15.86 9.34
N PHE A 56 3.34 -14.99 8.84
CA PHE A 56 3.75 -13.79 9.58
C PHE A 56 2.57 -12.87 9.93
N TYR A 57 1.49 -12.93 9.16
CA TYR A 57 0.28 -12.14 9.40
C TYR A 57 -0.70 -12.80 10.39
N LYS A 58 -0.39 -14.00 10.88
CA LYS A 58 -1.19 -14.63 11.93
C LYS A 58 -1.18 -13.78 13.19
N SER A 59 -2.36 -13.46 13.69
CA SER A 59 -2.53 -12.56 14.82
C SER A 59 -3.70 -12.98 15.69
N LYS A 60 -3.70 -12.54 16.93
CA LYS A 60 -4.88 -12.59 17.80
C LYS A 60 -5.68 -11.32 17.60
N ILE A 61 -6.97 -11.46 17.47
CA ILE A 61 -7.92 -10.38 17.34
C ILE A 61 -8.68 -10.27 18.66
N PHE A 62 -8.79 -9.07 19.21
CA PHE A 62 -9.54 -8.77 20.41
C PHE A 62 -10.58 -7.71 20.08
N GLY A 63 -11.81 -7.87 20.57
CA GLY A 63 -12.93 -6.99 20.25
C GLY A 63 -13.81 -7.54 19.14
N ASP A 64 -14.24 -6.70 18.22
CA ASP A 64 -15.15 -7.09 17.16
C ASP A 64 -14.51 -8.10 16.21
N GLU A 65 -15.31 -9.03 15.71
CA GLU A 65 -14.86 -10.00 14.72
C GLU A 65 -14.53 -9.31 13.39
N ILE A 66 -13.32 -9.53 12.90
CA ILE A 66 -12.88 -9.10 11.59
C ILE A 66 -12.34 -10.29 10.80
N THR A 67 -12.24 -10.12 9.49
CA THR A 67 -11.65 -11.14 8.61
C THR A 67 -10.24 -11.49 9.04
N ASP A 68 -9.86 -12.77 8.95
CA ASP A 68 -8.49 -13.24 9.20
C ASP A 68 -7.49 -12.38 8.42
N LEU A 69 -6.57 -11.78 9.15
CA LEU A 69 -5.56 -10.86 8.58
C LEU A 69 -4.62 -11.55 7.59
N ARG A 70 -4.52 -12.89 7.60
CA ARG A 70 -3.76 -13.65 6.61
C ARG A 70 -4.45 -13.71 5.26
N SER A 71 -5.79 -13.72 5.24
CA SER A 71 -6.60 -13.79 4.01
C SER A 71 -6.89 -12.41 3.41
N SER A 72 -6.78 -11.35 4.21
CA SER A 72 -7.10 -9.98 3.78
C SER A 72 -5.90 -9.16 3.30
N ARG A 73 -4.68 -9.69 3.45
CA ARG A 73 -3.42 -9.04 3.08
C ARG A 73 -2.49 -10.03 2.41
N LEU A 74 -1.64 -9.55 1.51
CA LEU A 74 -0.68 -10.39 0.80
C LEU A 74 0.75 -9.90 1.06
N ARG A 75 1.59 -10.80 1.59
CA ARG A 75 3.01 -10.56 1.84
C ARG A 75 3.83 -11.09 0.67
N GLN A 76 3.83 -10.30 -0.41
CA GLN A 76 4.43 -10.63 -1.70
C GLN A 76 4.74 -9.35 -2.47
N PHE A 77 5.64 -9.42 -3.44
CA PHE A 77 5.84 -8.34 -4.41
C PHE A 77 4.51 -7.93 -5.06
N GLY A 78 4.23 -6.62 -5.09
CA GLY A 78 2.95 -6.07 -5.53
C GLY A 78 1.91 -5.95 -4.42
N GLY A 79 2.18 -6.53 -3.23
CA GLY A 79 1.32 -6.44 -2.05
C GLY A 79 -0.09 -6.95 -2.30
N THR A 80 -1.04 -6.42 -1.55
CA THR A 80 -2.45 -6.84 -1.56
C THR A 80 -3.17 -6.60 -2.90
N SER A 81 -2.54 -5.92 -3.87
CA SER A 81 -3.09 -5.87 -5.24
C SER A 81 -3.24 -7.26 -5.86
N GLY A 82 -2.51 -8.27 -5.39
CA GLY A 82 -2.67 -9.65 -5.80
C GLY A 82 -4.00 -10.30 -5.37
N LEU A 83 -4.68 -9.74 -4.37
CA LEU A 83 -5.95 -10.26 -3.82
C LEU A 83 -7.15 -9.34 -4.05
N TRP A 84 -6.93 -8.08 -4.41
CA TRP A 84 -8.03 -7.12 -4.46
C TRP A 84 -9.05 -7.42 -5.55
N GLY A 85 -10.31 -7.01 -5.33
CA GLY A 85 -11.36 -7.09 -6.34
C GLY A 85 -11.21 -6.08 -7.48
N GLY A 86 -10.31 -5.12 -7.37
CA GLY A 86 -10.03 -4.12 -8.41
C GLY A 86 -11.07 -3.01 -8.55
N TRP A 87 -12.13 -3.02 -7.74
CA TRP A 87 -13.15 -1.98 -7.76
C TRP A 87 -12.57 -0.64 -7.31
N SER A 88 -12.67 0.35 -8.16
CA SER A 88 -12.01 1.64 -8.00
C SER A 88 -12.97 2.78 -8.23
N LYS A 89 -12.90 3.79 -7.39
CA LYS A 89 -13.54 5.09 -7.55
C LYS A 89 -12.73 6.16 -6.80
N PRO A 90 -12.88 7.45 -7.14
CA PRO A 90 -12.32 8.52 -6.34
C PRO A 90 -12.88 8.51 -4.91
N MET A 91 -12.08 9.00 -3.97
CA MET A 91 -12.51 9.18 -2.59
C MET A 91 -13.57 10.29 -2.51
N GLU A 92 -14.58 10.10 -1.67
CA GLU A 92 -15.63 11.11 -1.47
C GLU A 92 -15.10 12.30 -0.66
N ASN A 93 -15.64 13.49 -0.95
CA ASN A 93 -15.20 14.74 -0.31
C ASN A 93 -15.28 14.71 1.22
N TYR A 94 -16.29 14.04 1.79
CA TYR A 94 -16.43 13.97 3.24
C TYR A 94 -15.26 13.22 3.90
N ASN A 95 -14.74 12.16 3.27
CA ASN A 95 -13.57 11.43 3.77
C ASN A 95 -12.30 12.29 3.69
N LEU A 96 -12.14 13.03 2.58
CA LEU A 96 -10.99 13.90 2.38
C LEU A 96 -10.97 15.06 3.37
N SER A 97 -12.13 15.66 3.65
CA SER A 97 -12.24 16.77 4.61
C SER A 97 -11.84 16.35 6.03
N GLU A 98 -12.19 15.13 6.45
CA GLU A 98 -11.76 14.59 7.76
C GLU A 98 -10.23 14.40 7.83
N TRP A 99 -9.58 14.15 6.71
CA TRP A 99 -8.11 14.04 6.62
C TRP A 99 -7.41 15.38 6.42
N GLY A 100 -8.16 16.47 6.30
CA GLY A 100 -7.63 17.80 6.02
C GLY A 100 -7.09 17.96 4.59
N ILE A 101 -7.52 17.09 3.66
CA ILE A 101 -7.13 17.12 2.25
C ILE A 101 -8.24 17.75 1.45
N GLN A 102 -7.91 18.71 0.59
CA GLN A 102 -8.87 19.30 -0.33
C GLN A 102 -8.98 18.47 -1.61
N HIS A 103 -10.19 18.30 -2.14
CA HIS A 103 -10.42 17.47 -3.33
C HIS A 103 -9.57 17.90 -4.53
N HIS A 104 -9.45 19.22 -4.76
CA HIS A 104 -8.66 19.77 -5.86
C HIS A 104 -7.16 19.42 -5.79
N GLU A 105 -6.64 19.09 -4.60
CA GLU A 105 -5.25 18.63 -4.45
C GLU A 105 -5.02 17.25 -5.11
N LEU A 106 -6.07 16.43 -5.21
CA LEU A 106 -6.03 15.10 -5.81
C LEU A 106 -6.39 15.09 -7.30
N ASP A 107 -7.13 16.08 -7.79
CA ASP A 107 -7.60 16.13 -9.19
C ASP A 107 -6.46 16.02 -10.20
N ASN A 108 -5.34 16.67 -9.92
CA ASN A 108 -4.14 16.64 -10.76
C ASN A 108 -3.51 15.24 -10.89
N TYR A 109 -3.85 14.30 -10.00
CA TYR A 109 -3.32 12.93 -10.01
C TYR A 109 -4.31 11.92 -10.57
N SER A 110 -5.54 12.31 -10.85
CA SER A 110 -6.63 11.44 -11.28
C SER A 110 -6.29 10.69 -12.57
N ASP A 111 -5.82 11.39 -13.61
CA ASP A 111 -5.41 10.78 -14.88
C ASP A 111 -4.23 9.82 -14.71
N GLN A 112 -3.28 10.18 -13.86
CA GLN A 112 -2.12 9.34 -13.62
C GLN A 112 -2.51 8.06 -12.87
N THR A 113 -3.39 8.19 -11.88
CA THR A 113 -3.93 7.06 -11.11
C THR A 113 -4.70 6.12 -12.04
N SER A 114 -5.53 6.65 -12.93
CA SER A 114 -6.30 5.87 -13.90
C SER A 114 -5.38 5.09 -14.85
N LYS A 115 -4.29 5.69 -15.33
CA LYS A 115 -3.26 5.00 -16.14
C LYS A 115 -2.54 3.90 -15.36
N ILE A 116 -2.24 4.12 -14.08
CA ILE A 116 -1.62 3.09 -13.21
C ILE A 116 -2.55 1.91 -13.05
N LEU A 117 -3.86 2.14 -12.94
CA LEU A 117 -4.89 1.13 -12.71
C LEU A 117 -5.50 0.56 -13.99
N ASP A 118 -5.12 1.03 -15.18
CA ASP A 118 -5.72 0.68 -16.48
C ASP A 118 -7.25 0.82 -16.47
N ILE A 119 -7.74 1.94 -15.99
CA ILE A 119 -9.17 2.29 -15.95
C ILE A 119 -9.42 3.63 -16.62
N ASN A 120 -10.66 3.91 -16.97
CA ASN A 120 -11.07 5.22 -17.45
C ASN A 120 -11.13 6.22 -16.28
N ASN A 121 -10.81 7.49 -16.55
CA ASN A 121 -10.96 8.57 -15.56
C ASN A 121 -12.36 9.21 -15.60
N THR A 122 -13.39 8.41 -15.81
CA THR A 122 -14.79 8.88 -15.81
C THR A 122 -15.61 8.04 -14.84
N PHE A 123 -16.18 8.73 -13.85
CA PHE A 123 -17.00 8.09 -12.82
C PHE A 123 -18.38 8.73 -12.82
N LYS A 124 -19.37 8.02 -13.34
CA LYS A 124 -20.74 8.53 -13.41
C LYS A 124 -21.41 8.41 -12.06
N LYS A 125 -22.07 9.49 -11.69
CA LYS A 125 -22.95 9.54 -10.54
C LYS A 125 -24.30 10.05 -11.02
N SER A 126 -25.38 9.34 -10.72
CA SER A 126 -26.74 9.75 -11.06
C SER A 126 -27.64 9.66 -9.85
N ASN A 127 -28.57 10.59 -9.73
CA ASN A 127 -29.58 10.55 -8.68
C ASN A 127 -30.70 9.61 -9.10
N ILE A 128 -30.97 8.57 -8.31
CA ILE A 128 -32.11 7.70 -8.48
C ILE A 128 -33.35 8.39 -7.90
N ASN A 129 -33.21 8.94 -6.70
CA ASN A 129 -34.25 9.73 -6.01
C ASN A 129 -33.59 10.58 -4.91
N LYS A 130 -34.40 11.22 -4.06
CA LYS A 130 -33.90 12.09 -2.99
C LYS A 130 -33.05 11.39 -1.91
N TYR A 131 -33.10 10.04 -1.84
CA TYR A 131 -32.39 9.25 -0.82
C TYR A 131 -31.25 8.42 -1.39
N PHE A 132 -31.25 8.12 -2.70
CA PHE A 132 -30.32 7.18 -3.31
C PHE A 132 -29.65 7.77 -4.54
N ASN A 133 -28.35 7.58 -4.59
CA ASN A 133 -27.53 7.86 -5.76
C ASN A 133 -26.98 6.54 -6.30
N GLN A 134 -26.88 6.43 -7.61
CA GLN A 134 -26.11 5.41 -8.28
C GLN A 134 -24.70 5.93 -8.50
N ILE A 135 -23.70 5.15 -8.08
CA ILE A 135 -22.29 5.46 -8.27
C ILE A 135 -21.68 4.34 -9.10
N GLU A 136 -20.99 4.71 -10.17
CA GLU A 136 -20.26 3.77 -11.02
C GLU A 136 -18.87 3.53 -10.44
N PHE A 137 -18.49 2.26 -10.29
CA PHE A 137 -17.13 1.83 -10.02
C PHE A 137 -16.48 1.38 -11.31
N GLN A 138 -15.19 1.69 -11.47
CA GLN A 138 -14.35 1.13 -12.52
C GLN A 138 -13.67 -0.14 -12.01
N TYR A 139 -13.51 -1.13 -12.87
CA TYR A 139 -12.86 -2.39 -12.52
C TYR A 139 -11.45 -2.45 -13.08
N SER A 140 -10.45 -2.50 -12.19
CA SER A 140 -9.04 -2.67 -12.54
C SER A 140 -8.64 -4.14 -12.46
N LYS A 141 -8.11 -4.69 -13.55
CA LYS A 141 -7.49 -6.03 -13.58
C LYS A 141 -6.02 -6.00 -13.15
N VAL A 142 -5.46 -4.82 -12.87
CA VAL A 142 -4.04 -4.65 -12.57
C VAL A 142 -3.63 -5.41 -11.33
N ARG A 143 -2.53 -6.16 -11.46
CA ARG A 143 -1.74 -6.70 -10.36
C ARG A 143 -0.37 -6.04 -10.44
N PHE A 144 0.04 -5.36 -9.38
CA PHE A 144 1.23 -4.49 -9.44
C PHE A 144 2.53 -5.27 -9.68
N ASN A 145 2.64 -6.48 -9.17
CA ASN A 145 3.76 -7.37 -9.46
C ASN A 145 3.83 -7.73 -10.97
N GLU A 146 2.69 -7.97 -11.61
CA GLU A 146 2.63 -8.33 -13.02
C GLU A 146 2.93 -7.12 -13.91
N LYS A 147 2.19 -6.03 -13.68
CA LYS A 147 2.28 -4.82 -14.52
C LYS A 147 3.65 -4.15 -14.47
N PHE A 148 4.27 -4.07 -13.29
CA PHE A 148 5.46 -3.24 -13.09
C PHE A 148 6.76 -4.03 -12.94
N ARG A 149 6.73 -5.36 -12.98
CA ARG A 149 7.93 -6.22 -12.88
C ARG A 149 9.01 -5.84 -13.89
N ASP A 150 8.65 -5.87 -15.15
CA ASP A 150 9.59 -5.62 -16.25
C ASP A 150 10.15 -4.21 -16.19
N HIS A 151 9.30 -3.24 -15.90
CA HIS A 151 9.73 -1.85 -15.73
C HIS A 151 10.76 -1.74 -14.59
N ILE A 152 10.43 -2.23 -13.39
CA ILE A 152 11.33 -2.17 -12.23
C ILE A 152 12.62 -2.94 -12.48
N SER A 153 12.56 -4.10 -13.15
CA SER A 153 13.76 -4.92 -13.44
C SER A 153 14.77 -4.21 -14.34
N LYS A 154 14.29 -3.33 -15.23
CA LYS A 154 15.09 -2.58 -16.20
C LYS A 154 15.41 -1.16 -15.73
N SER A 155 14.81 -0.69 -14.65
CA SER A 155 14.97 0.68 -14.15
C SER A 155 16.40 0.95 -13.68
N ASN A 156 16.89 2.15 -14.00
CA ASN A 156 18.15 2.67 -13.47
C ASN A 156 17.98 3.41 -12.13
N TYR A 157 16.72 3.74 -11.76
CA TYR A 157 16.41 4.56 -10.59
C TYR A 157 15.67 3.80 -9.49
N ILE A 158 15.06 2.65 -9.80
CA ILE A 158 14.35 1.83 -8.83
C ILE A 158 15.12 0.55 -8.59
N ASP A 159 15.57 0.35 -7.35
CA ASP A 159 16.09 -0.90 -6.85
C ASP A 159 15.04 -1.53 -5.90
N LEU A 160 14.78 -2.82 -6.06
CA LEU A 160 13.86 -3.59 -5.20
C LEU A 160 14.61 -4.75 -4.59
N LEU A 161 14.63 -4.84 -3.26
CA LEU A 161 15.09 -6.02 -2.53
C LEU A 161 13.88 -6.76 -1.95
N MET A 162 13.68 -8.00 -2.37
CA MET A 162 12.67 -8.92 -1.82
C MET A 162 13.20 -9.66 -0.60
N ASN A 163 12.30 -10.28 0.18
CA ASN A 163 12.59 -10.97 1.43
C ASN A 163 13.30 -10.09 2.48
N ALA A 164 13.14 -8.79 2.39
CA ALA A 164 13.69 -7.77 3.28
C ALA A 164 12.63 -7.31 4.29
N GLN A 165 12.53 -8.02 5.40
CA GLN A 165 11.56 -7.70 6.45
C GLN A 165 12.05 -6.54 7.29
N VAL A 166 11.43 -5.37 7.12
CA VAL A 166 11.73 -4.20 7.95
C VAL A 166 11.24 -4.43 9.38
N LEU A 167 12.14 -4.16 10.33
CA LEU A 167 11.88 -4.30 11.76
C LEU A 167 11.54 -2.94 12.39
N LYS A 168 12.44 -1.99 12.26
CA LYS A 168 12.35 -0.68 12.92
C LYS A 168 13.18 0.39 12.22
N PHE A 169 12.93 1.60 12.61
CA PHE A 169 13.78 2.75 12.31
C PHE A 169 14.68 3.09 13.50
N SER A 170 15.78 3.77 13.25
CA SER A 170 16.66 4.34 14.25
C SER A 170 17.15 5.72 13.82
N GLY A 171 17.46 6.56 14.80
CA GLY A 171 17.89 7.93 14.59
C GLY A 171 18.11 8.64 15.92
N GLU A 172 18.24 9.95 15.86
CA GLU A 172 18.50 10.83 17.00
C GLU A 172 17.51 12.00 16.96
N GLU A 173 17.10 12.48 18.13
CA GLU A 173 16.32 13.72 18.28
C GLU A 173 15.12 13.86 17.33
N SER A 174 14.31 12.80 17.20
CA SER A 174 13.15 12.76 16.31
C SER A 174 13.48 12.69 14.80
N VAL A 175 14.75 12.60 14.41
CA VAL A 175 15.17 12.42 13.02
C VAL A 175 15.51 10.96 12.74
N THR A 176 14.78 10.36 11.82
CA THR A 176 15.06 9.00 11.36
C THR A 176 16.28 9.01 10.43
N LYS A 177 17.31 8.23 10.77
CA LYS A 177 18.58 8.17 10.01
C LYS A 177 18.80 6.83 9.33
N LYS A 178 18.22 5.74 9.87
CA LYS A 178 18.45 4.37 9.39
C LYS A 178 17.18 3.53 9.50
N VAL A 179 17.04 2.59 8.58
CA VAL A 179 16.10 1.46 8.66
C VAL A 179 16.86 0.17 8.93
N GLU A 180 16.37 -0.64 9.87
CA GLU A 180 16.87 -1.98 10.16
C GLU A 180 15.91 -3.02 9.62
N PHE A 181 16.43 -4.03 8.91
CA PHE A 181 15.64 -5.11 8.33
C PHE A 181 16.35 -6.45 8.46
N LEU A 182 15.57 -7.53 8.41
CA LEU A 182 16.03 -8.90 8.31
C LEU A 182 16.05 -9.33 6.84
N PHE A 183 17.13 -10.01 6.46
CA PHE A 183 17.26 -10.71 5.20
C PHE A 183 17.91 -12.06 5.46
N HIS A 184 17.19 -13.15 5.18
CA HIS A 184 17.62 -14.52 5.49
C HIS A 184 18.13 -14.71 6.93
N GLY A 185 17.43 -14.13 7.91
CA GLY A 185 17.76 -14.23 9.34
C GLY A 185 18.88 -13.30 9.82
N GLN A 186 19.60 -12.63 8.93
CA GLN A 186 20.64 -11.66 9.27
C GLN A 186 20.07 -10.23 9.30
N ARG A 187 20.63 -9.40 10.18
CA ARG A 187 20.23 -8.00 10.33
C ARG A 187 21.11 -7.08 9.50
N PHE A 188 20.46 -6.19 8.77
CA PHE A 188 21.10 -5.15 7.96
C PHE A 188 20.53 -3.78 8.30
N LYS A 189 21.32 -2.75 8.03
CA LYS A 189 20.93 -1.35 8.20
C LYS A 189 21.25 -0.55 6.94
N ILE A 190 20.34 0.32 6.55
CA ILE A 190 20.53 1.26 5.44
C ILE A 190 20.22 2.66 5.94
N SER A 191 21.10 3.60 5.61
CA SER A 191 20.88 5.03 5.83
C SER A 191 20.22 5.66 4.61
N SER A 192 19.37 6.66 4.84
CA SER A 192 18.72 7.43 3.79
C SER A 192 18.33 8.81 4.31
N ALA A 193 18.13 9.75 3.40
CA ALA A 193 17.58 11.05 3.73
C ALA A 193 16.06 10.97 4.04
N PHE A 194 15.35 10.10 3.30
CA PHE A 194 13.90 9.95 3.46
C PHE A 194 13.52 8.47 3.54
N PHE A 195 12.59 8.18 4.46
CA PHE A 195 11.97 6.88 4.61
C PHE A 195 10.46 7.00 4.43
N VAL A 196 9.89 6.11 3.63
CA VAL A 196 8.45 6.07 3.37
C VAL A 196 7.88 4.72 3.77
N LEU A 197 6.87 4.72 4.64
CA LEU A 197 6.12 3.52 5.01
C LEU A 197 4.96 3.32 4.04
N ALA A 198 5.01 2.24 3.27
CA ALA A 198 4.02 1.84 2.28
C ALA A 198 3.60 0.37 2.43
N SER A 199 3.69 -0.19 3.64
CA SER A 199 3.42 -1.60 3.96
C SER A 199 1.96 -1.90 4.32
N GLY A 200 1.06 -0.93 4.13
CA GLY A 200 -0.32 -1.00 4.59
C GLY A 200 -0.49 -0.62 6.06
N GLY A 201 -1.71 -0.21 6.45
CA GLY A 201 -1.98 0.42 7.75
C GLY A 201 -1.53 -0.40 8.96
N ILE A 202 -1.78 -1.70 8.95
CA ILE A 202 -1.43 -2.59 10.08
C ILE A 202 0.10 -2.73 10.21
N GLU A 203 0.82 -3.04 9.11
CA GLU A 203 2.27 -3.20 9.17
C GLU A 203 3.00 -1.89 9.41
N ASN A 204 2.53 -0.79 8.85
CA ASN A 204 3.05 0.54 9.17
C ASN A 204 2.96 0.81 10.69
N SER A 205 1.80 0.54 11.29
CA SER A 205 1.59 0.69 12.72
C SER A 205 2.50 -0.22 13.55
N ARG A 206 2.63 -1.49 13.15
CA ARG A 206 3.52 -2.46 13.82
C ARG A 206 4.98 -1.98 13.81
N ILE A 207 5.49 -1.55 12.65
CA ILE A 207 6.86 -1.07 12.52
C ILE A 207 7.09 0.17 13.39
N LEU A 208 6.15 1.12 13.39
CA LEU A 208 6.25 2.33 14.18
C LEU A 208 6.15 2.07 15.69
N LEU A 209 5.24 1.19 16.13
CA LEU A 209 5.12 0.78 17.53
C LEU A 209 6.39 0.09 18.02
N TYR A 210 6.94 -0.82 17.22
CA TYR A 210 8.20 -1.49 17.57
C TYR A 210 9.37 -0.50 17.58
N THR A 211 9.40 0.45 16.64
CA THR A 211 10.39 1.55 16.64
C THR A 211 10.30 2.37 17.92
N LYS A 212 9.09 2.78 18.31
CA LYS A 212 8.83 3.54 19.55
C LYS A 212 9.27 2.78 20.81
N GLN A 213 9.04 1.46 20.85
CA GLN A 213 9.44 0.61 21.98
C GLN A 213 10.97 0.46 22.09
N GLN A 214 11.68 0.43 20.97
CA GLN A 214 13.10 0.11 20.93
C GLN A 214 14.05 1.33 21.00
N ASN A 215 13.51 2.53 20.87
CA ASN A 215 14.31 3.76 20.93
C ASN A 215 13.42 4.97 21.26
N ASN A 216 14.04 6.16 21.38
CA ASN A 216 13.32 7.38 21.71
C ASN A 216 12.57 8.04 20.55
N LEU A 217 12.72 7.52 19.32
CA LEU A 217 11.93 8.00 18.19
C LEU A 217 10.44 7.78 18.45
N LEU A 218 9.62 8.73 18.09
CA LEU A 218 8.15 8.66 18.20
C LEU A 218 7.62 8.54 19.64
N LYS A 219 8.45 8.78 20.68
CA LYS A 219 8.06 8.59 22.08
C LYS A 219 6.78 9.35 22.46
N ASN A 220 6.62 10.56 21.95
CA ASN A 220 5.49 11.43 22.27
C ASN A 220 4.27 11.23 21.36
N ASN A 221 4.32 10.31 20.39
CA ASN A 221 3.21 10.05 19.49
C ASN A 221 2.30 8.97 20.05
N SER A 222 1.11 9.35 20.55
CA SER A 222 0.12 8.46 21.15
C SER A 222 -0.83 7.82 20.13
N SER A 223 -0.93 8.37 18.92
CA SER A 223 -1.91 7.93 17.91
C SER A 223 -1.44 6.74 17.06
N ILE A 224 -0.18 6.31 17.21
CA ILE A 224 0.34 5.18 16.43
C ILE A 224 -0.42 3.90 16.80
N GLY A 225 -0.98 3.23 15.80
CA GLY A 225 -1.77 2.02 15.95
C GLY A 225 -3.24 2.24 16.29
N MET A 226 -3.66 3.50 16.40
CA MET A 226 -5.06 3.88 16.63
C MET A 226 -5.77 4.20 15.32
N TYR A 227 -7.10 4.27 15.38
CA TYR A 227 -7.97 4.72 14.28
C TYR A 227 -7.85 3.88 13.02
N TRP A 228 -7.51 2.58 13.16
CA TRP A 228 -7.53 1.70 12.02
C TRP A 228 -8.95 1.54 11.48
N MET A 229 -9.10 1.73 10.18
CA MET A 229 -10.38 1.60 9.48
C MET A 229 -10.32 0.43 8.49
N THR A 230 -11.44 -0.29 8.39
CA THR A 230 -11.66 -1.35 7.41
C THR A 230 -12.99 -1.17 6.72
N HIS A 231 -13.27 -1.97 5.69
CA HIS A 231 -14.56 -1.98 5.03
C HIS A 231 -15.55 -2.78 5.88
N PRO A 232 -16.59 -2.15 6.44
CA PRO A 232 -17.64 -2.90 7.12
C PRO A 232 -18.47 -3.68 6.10
N TRP A 233 -18.76 -4.93 6.42
CA TRP A 233 -19.64 -5.77 5.64
C TRP A 233 -20.90 -6.03 6.44
N PHE A 234 -22.03 -5.59 5.93
CA PHE A 234 -23.32 -5.82 6.54
C PHE A 234 -24.42 -5.89 5.47
N LEU A 235 -25.48 -6.60 5.79
CA LEU A 235 -26.65 -6.68 4.92
C LEU A 235 -27.46 -5.38 5.07
N GLY A 236 -27.39 -4.50 4.08
CA GLY A 236 -28.14 -3.24 4.06
C GLY A 236 -29.63 -3.38 3.74
N GLY A 237 -30.03 -4.50 3.12
CA GLY A 237 -31.41 -4.77 2.72
C GLY A 237 -31.52 -5.70 1.53
N TYR A 238 -32.75 -5.98 1.15
CA TYR A 238 -33.09 -6.76 -0.05
C TYR A 238 -33.83 -5.88 -1.06
N GLY A 239 -33.51 -6.05 -2.34
CA GLY A 239 -34.20 -5.40 -3.44
C GLY A 239 -34.78 -6.43 -4.41
N VAL A 240 -35.99 -6.19 -4.89
CA VAL A 240 -36.63 -7.00 -5.95
C VAL A 240 -36.63 -6.19 -7.23
N LEU A 241 -35.98 -6.71 -8.26
CA LEU A 241 -36.00 -6.10 -9.59
C LEU A 241 -37.32 -6.35 -10.29
N LYS A 242 -38.08 -5.30 -10.59
CA LYS A 242 -39.33 -5.36 -11.31
C LYS A 242 -39.15 -5.59 -12.82
N LYS A 243 -38.00 -5.29 -13.40
CA LYS A 243 -37.67 -5.48 -14.83
C LYS A 243 -36.21 -5.92 -14.99
N LYS A 244 -35.96 -6.86 -15.90
CA LYS A 244 -34.61 -7.41 -16.21
C LYS A 244 -33.61 -6.40 -16.80
N ASN A 245 -34.08 -5.25 -17.27
CA ASN A 245 -33.25 -4.28 -18.04
C ASN A 245 -32.37 -3.38 -17.20
N TYR A 246 -32.28 -3.54 -15.86
CA TYR A 246 -31.45 -2.74 -15.00
C TYR A 246 -30.05 -3.33 -14.70
N LEU A 247 -29.81 -4.56 -15.15
CA LEU A 247 -28.50 -5.18 -15.06
C LEU A 247 -27.90 -5.28 -16.47
N SER A 248 -27.40 -4.19 -17.01
CA SER A 248 -26.40 -4.30 -18.07
C SER A 248 -25.09 -4.70 -17.38
N THR A 249 -24.79 -5.97 -17.34
CA THR A 249 -23.43 -6.44 -17.18
C THR A 249 -22.69 -5.97 -18.41
N SER A 250 -21.88 -4.94 -18.28
CA SER A 250 -20.80 -4.71 -19.25
C SER A 250 -19.83 -5.88 -19.10
N GLU A 251 -19.84 -6.76 -20.09
CA GLU A 251 -18.83 -7.78 -20.33
C GLU A 251 -17.44 -7.17 -20.47
#